data_1a6eaa3b89bde45beed24e025096c85a
#
_entry.id   1a6eaa3b89bde45beed24e025096c85a
#
_cell.length_a   1.000
_cell.length_b   1.000
_cell.length_c   1.000
_cell.angle_alpha   90.00
_cell.angle_beta   90.00
_cell.angle_gamma   90.00
#
_symmetry.space_group_name_H-M   'P 1'
#
loop_
_entity.id
_entity.type
_entity.pdbx_description
1 polymer ?
#
loop_
_entity_poly.entity_id
_entity_poly.type
_entity_poly.pdbx_seq_one_letter_code
_entity_poly.pdbx_strand_id
1 'polypeptide(L)'
;MTPVEHEIDTLEAFDAHLARGLHLDRCVVQSVDLTERAELLKRTSVDGAIFLGCILRPGLDESLRSRGALVFPRLPELPFNPYRPRLYEAPDLFDAVITGQDYTASHDALIYAWHRAQGNQPSLGATLAMSLHDHSMSESLDDWSRTRPDAMTIGIMGGHAAARGTGTFREAATLAGELTRGGRLVMTGGGPGAMEAANLGAYLAGQPEALDEAIAVLANAADFHQDLTAWARAMLEVRRRWEPSGESAGIPTWFYGHEPPNGFATVIAKYFSNAIREDTLLQRCRGGIVYLQGAAGTVQEIFQAATGNYYSPEGAPTTPMVLVGKDYWTGRLPAWPLLEALGRDRAMGTRLHLVDHVAEAAGVLLA
;
A
#
# COMPACT_ATOMS: atom_id res chain seq x y z
N MET A 1 13.16 0.93 24.42
CA MET A 1 12.53 -0.40 24.39
C MET A 1 13.54 -1.37 23.82
N THR A 2 13.72 -2.54 24.38
CA THR A 2 14.55 -3.61 23.82
C THR A 2 13.86 -4.08 22.53
N PRO A 3 14.57 -4.37 21.44
CA PRO A 3 13.96 -4.85 20.21
C PRO A 3 13.10 -6.08 20.44
N VAL A 4 11.97 -6.18 19.74
CA VAL A 4 11.16 -7.40 19.67
C VAL A 4 12.03 -8.51 19.07
N GLU A 5 12.04 -9.70 19.69
CA GLU A 5 12.94 -10.77 19.25
C GLU A 5 12.34 -11.63 18.12
N HIS A 6 11.01 -11.78 18.10
CA HIS A 6 10.35 -12.63 17.12
C HIS A 6 8.85 -12.32 17.03
N GLU A 7 8.32 -12.29 15.81
CA GLU A 7 6.90 -12.11 15.52
C GLU A 7 6.27 -13.43 15.11
N ILE A 8 5.07 -13.72 15.63
CA ILE A 8 4.32 -14.98 15.45
C ILE A 8 2.89 -14.64 15.07
N ASP A 9 2.50 -14.93 13.84
CA ASP A 9 1.22 -14.55 13.24
C ASP A 9 0.35 -15.75 12.81
N THR A 10 0.86 -16.96 12.97
CA THR A 10 0.12 -18.20 12.67
C THR A 10 0.23 -19.19 13.82
N LEU A 11 -0.76 -20.09 13.93
CA LEU A 11 -0.73 -21.17 14.93
C LEU A 11 0.41 -22.15 14.68
N GLU A 12 0.73 -22.42 13.42
CA GLU A 12 1.83 -23.28 13.01
C GLU A 12 3.18 -22.69 13.43
N ALA A 13 3.39 -21.39 13.22
CA ALA A 13 4.60 -20.68 13.66
C ALA A 13 4.71 -20.69 15.19
N PHE A 14 3.59 -20.48 15.89
CA PHE A 14 3.52 -20.56 17.35
C PHE A 14 3.93 -21.94 17.88
N ASP A 15 3.33 -23.00 17.33
CA ASP A 15 3.64 -24.37 17.74
C ASP A 15 5.08 -24.74 17.40
N ALA A 16 5.57 -24.35 16.20
CA ALA A 16 6.95 -24.59 15.79
C ALA A 16 7.98 -23.86 16.67
N HIS A 17 7.66 -22.62 17.11
CA HIS A 17 8.51 -21.86 18.03
C HIS A 17 8.66 -22.56 19.36
N LEU A 18 7.56 -22.98 19.98
CA LEU A 18 7.58 -23.67 21.26
C LEU A 18 8.12 -25.10 21.19
N ALA A 19 7.93 -25.81 20.07
CA ALA A 19 8.49 -27.15 19.86
C ALA A 19 10.03 -27.16 19.84
N ARG A 20 10.67 -26.02 19.53
CA ARG A 20 12.14 -25.86 19.64
C ARG A 20 12.63 -25.64 21.07
N GLY A 21 11.73 -25.67 22.05
CA GLY A 21 12.05 -25.37 23.45
C GLY A 21 12.23 -23.88 23.74
N LEU A 22 11.78 -23.01 22.83
CA LEU A 22 11.85 -21.57 22.98
C LEU A 22 10.70 -21.08 23.88
N HIS A 23 10.89 -19.94 24.50
CA HIS A 23 9.87 -19.22 25.29
C HIS A 23 9.36 -18.02 24.48
N LEU A 24 8.30 -17.38 24.97
CA LEU A 24 7.68 -16.24 24.30
C LEU A 24 8.18 -14.89 24.83
N ASP A 25 9.23 -14.87 25.64
CA ASP A 25 9.75 -13.64 26.20
C ASP A 25 10.12 -12.65 25.09
N ARG A 26 9.54 -11.45 25.18
CA ARG A 26 9.70 -10.37 24.18
C ARG A 26 9.25 -10.71 22.74
N CYS A 27 8.51 -11.82 22.56
CA CYS A 27 7.86 -12.11 21.30
C CYS A 27 6.56 -11.29 21.14
N VAL A 28 6.19 -11.01 19.90
CA VAL A 28 4.85 -10.51 19.53
C VAL A 28 4.05 -11.67 18.96
N VAL A 29 2.87 -11.95 19.52
CA VAL A 29 1.92 -12.93 18.99
C VAL A 29 0.69 -12.18 18.52
N GLN A 30 0.37 -12.27 17.22
CA GLN A 30 -0.58 -11.39 16.57
C GLN A 30 -1.69 -12.16 15.86
N SER A 31 -2.95 -11.90 16.27
CA SER A 31 -4.17 -12.44 15.63
C SER A 31 -4.28 -13.98 15.60
N VAL A 32 -3.59 -14.67 16.49
CA VAL A 32 -3.60 -16.15 16.58
C VAL A 32 -4.70 -16.63 17.51
N ASP A 33 -5.41 -17.70 17.11
CA ASP A 33 -6.32 -18.41 18.02
C ASP A 33 -5.53 -19.38 18.91
N LEU A 34 -5.38 -19.02 20.18
CA LEU A 34 -4.65 -19.75 21.20
C LEU A 34 -5.56 -20.47 22.19
N THR A 35 -6.87 -20.58 21.88
CA THR A 35 -7.87 -21.19 22.76
C THR A 35 -7.44 -22.61 23.18
N GLU A 36 -6.95 -23.41 22.24
CA GLU A 36 -6.50 -24.79 22.50
C GLU A 36 -5.05 -24.88 23.03
N ARG A 37 -4.35 -23.73 23.17
CA ARG A 37 -2.97 -23.65 23.70
C ARG A 37 -2.90 -23.09 25.12
N ALA A 38 -4.04 -22.96 25.81
CA ALA A 38 -4.13 -22.37 27.13
C ALA A 38 -3.22 -23.06 28.17
N GLU A 39 -3.18 -24.39 28.22
CA GLU A 39 -2.36 -25.14 29.16
C GLU A 39 -0.86 -25.03 28.86
N LEU A 40 -0.50 -24.91 27.59
CA LEU A 40 0.87 -24.65 27.15
C LEU A 40 1.31 -23.25 27.57
N LEU A 41 0.48 -22.24 27.32
CA LEU A 41 0.73 -20.84 27.69
C LEU A 41 0.89 -20.64 29.21
N LYS A 42 0.19 -21.42 30.03
CA LYS A 42 0.36 -21.36 31.50
C LYS A 42 1.77 -21.74 31.96
N ARG A 43 2.48 -22.55 31.18
CA ARG A 43 3.82 -23.10 31.49
C ARG A 43 4.95 -22.38 30.75
N THR A 44 4.62 -21.63 29.71
CA THR A 44 5.60 -20.93 28.87
C THR A 44 5.95 -19.58 29.49
N SER A 45 7.22 -19.20 29.51
CA SER A 45 7.63 -17.85 29.89
C SER A 45 7.14 -16.84 28.86
N VAL A 46 6.62 -15.70 29.35
CA VAL A 46 5.99 -14.65 28.56
C VAL A 46 6.43 -13.24 29.01
N ASP A 47 7.58 -13.14 29.67
CA ASP A 47 8.06 -11.86 30.19
C ASP A 47 8.33 -10.86 29.04
N GLY A 48 7.64 -9.72 29.09
CA GLY A 48 7.71 -8.73 28.02
C GLY A 48 7.06 -9.15 26.69
N ALA A 49 6.37 -10.31 26.64
CA ALA A 49 5.62 -10.71 25.44
C ALA A 49 4.44 -9.76 25.17
N ILE A 50 4.08 -9.60 23.90
CA ILE A 50 2.94 -8.78 23.47
C ILE A 50 1.95 -9.68 22.71
N PHE A 51 0.71 -9.75 23.18
CA PHE A 51 -0.38 -10.46 22.51
C PHE A 51 -1.33 -9.43 21.89
N LEU A 52 -1.44 -9.41 20.57
CA LEU A 52 -2.25 -8.46 19.80
C LEU A 52 -3.46 -9.17 19.19
N GLY A 53 -4.66 -8.93 19.73
CA GLY A 53 -5.90 -9.47 19.17
C GLY A 53 -6.00 -11.00 19.12
N CYS A 54 -5.22 -11.70 19.92
CA CYS A 54 -5.28 -13.16 20.03
C CYS A 54 -6.59 -13.62 20.67
N ILE A 55 -7.09 -14.79 20.27
CA ILE A 55 -8.21 -15.43 20.91
C ILE A 55 -7.67 -16.28 22.07
N LEU A 56 -8.06 -15.93 23.28
CA LEU A 56 -7.62 -16.57 24.52
C LEU A 56 -8.80 -17.17 25.26
N ARG A 57 -8.57 -18.24 26.04
CA ARG A 57 -9.59 -18.72 27.00
C ARG A 57 -9.85 -17.67 28.09
N PRO A 58 -11.10 -17.56 28.59
CA PRO A 58 -11.43 -16.64 29.68
C PRO A 58 -10.47 -16.77 30.87
N GLY A 59 -9.97 -15.63 31.38
CA GLY A 59 -9.04 -15.55 32.51
C GLY A 59 -7.57 -15.83 32.17
N LEU A 60 -7.25 -16.27 30.97
CA LEU A 60 -5.86 -16.49 30.55
C LEU A 60 -5.11 -15.16 30.37
N ASP A 61 -5.80 -14.13 29.90
CA ASP A 61 -5.26 -12.79 29.70
C ASP A 61 -4.76 -12.17 31.04
N GLU A 62 -5.51 -12.33 32.12
CA GLU A 62 -5.07 -11.89 33.47
C GLU A 62 -3.81 -12.65 33.90
N SER A 63 -3.79 -13.97 33.67
CA SER A 63 -2.62 -14.81 33.98
C SER A 63 -1.38 -14.38 33.16
N LEU A 64 -1.54 -14.06 31.88
CA LEU A 64 -0.44 -13.58 31.03
C LEU A 64 0.09 -12.22 31.51
N ARG A 65 -0.81 -11.26 31.80
CA ARG A 65 -0.43 -9.94 32.34
C ARG A 65 0.30 -10.03 33.68
N SER A 66 -0.15 -10.90 34.58
CA SER A 66 0.52 -11.10 35.88
C SER A 66 1.94 -11.65 35.78
N ARG A 67 2.31 -12.21 34.63
CA ARG A 67 3.64 -12.75 34.30
C ARG A 67 4.45 -11.85 33.38
N GLY A 68 4.06 -10.57 33.24
CA GLY A 68 4.82 -9.55 32.51
C GLY A 68 4.43 -9.36 31.04
N ALA A 69 3.42 -10.07 30.54
CA ALA A 69 2.95 -9.88 29.16
C ALA A 69 2.04 -8.65 29.01
N LEU A 70 2.07 -8.00 27.85
CA LEU A 70 1.07 -7.03 27.40
C LEU A 70 0.01 -7.76 26.57
N VAL A 71 -1.27 -7.60 26.91
CA VAL A 71 -2.37 -8.24 26.20
C VAL A 71 -3.34 -7.18 25.72
N PHE A 72 -3.42 -7.01 24.41
CA PHE A 72 -4.38 -6.15 23.73
C PHE A 72 -5.56 -7.00 23.24
N PRO A 73 -6.80 -6.69 23.65
CA PRO A 73 -7.94 -7.52 23.36
C PRO A 73 -8.33 -7.47 21.89
N ARG A 74 -8.98 -8.53 21.40
CA ARG A 74 -9.68 -8.48 20.13
C ARG A 74 -10.84 -7.47 20.19
N LEU A 75 -11.05 -6.74 19.10
CA LEU A 75 -12.12 -5.76 18.95
C LEU A 75 -13.16 -6.31 17.94
N PRO A 76 -14.17 -7.10 18.41
CA PRO A 76 -15.04 -7.87 17.51
C PRO A 76 -16.07 -7.04 16.74
N GLU A 77 -16.36 -5.81 17.16
CA GLU A 77 -17.36 -4.93 16.54
C GLU A 77 -16.83 -4.14 15.32
N LEU A 78 -15.55 -4.32 14.99
CA LEU A 78 -14.94 -3.62 13.87
C LEU A 78 -15.11 -4.42 12.57
N PRO A 79 -15.35 -3.75 11.44
CA PRO A 79 -15.36 -4.41 10.13
C PRO A 79 -13.95 -4.71 9.60
N PHE A 80 -12.92 -4.57 10.41
CA PHE A 80 -11.52 -4.87 10.06
C PHE A 80 -10.76 -5.38 11.28
N ASN A 81 -9.65 -6.07 11.03
CA ASN A 81 -8.73 -6.48 12.08
C ASN A 81 -7.66 -5.40 12.29
N PRO A 82 -7.64 -4.67 13.43
CA PRO A 82 -6.63 -3.65 13.69
C PRO A 82 -5.21 -4.22 13.91
N TYR A 83 -5.11 -5.53 14.13
CA TYR A 83 -3.86 -6.26 14.31
C TYR A 83 -3.60 -7.18 13.11
N ARG A 84 -3.85 -6.69 11.89
CA ARG A 84 -3.69 -7.51 10.69
C ARG A 84 -2.20 -7.76 10.43
N PRO A 85 -1.74 -9.03 10.41
CA PRO A 85 -0.31 -9.36 10.33
C PRO A 85 0.23 -9.38 8.89
N ARG A 86 -0.60 -9.06 7.89
CA ARG A 86 -0.22 -9.10 6.47
C ARG A 86 -0.94 -8.02 5.68
N LEU A 87 -0.34 -7.61 4.58
CA LEU A 87 -0.95 -6.70 3.61
C LEU A 87 -2.25 -7.29 3.04
N TYR A 88 -3.12 -6.40 2.56
CA TYR A 88 -4.28 -6.84 1.79
C TYR A 88 -3.86 -7.29 0.40
N GLU A 89 -4.66 -8.18 -0.15
CA GLU A 89 -4.70 -8.53 -1.56
C GLU A 89 -6.07 -8.22 -2.14
N ALA A 90 -6.20 -8.20 -3.47
CA ALA A 90 -7.49 -7.92 -4.11
C ALA A 90 -8.63 -8.83 -3.60
N PRO A 91 -8.44 -10.15 -3.38
CA PRO A 91 -9.50 -10.99 -2.83
C PRO A 91 -9.99 -10.58 -1.44
N ASP A 92 -9.14 -10.01 -0.61
CA ASP A 92 -9.53 -9.55 0.73
C ASP A 92 -10.49 -8.34 0.68
N LEU A 93 -10.36 -7.47 -0.32
CA LEU A 93 -11.08 -6.21 -0.42
C LEU A 93 -12.28 -6.27 -1.39
N PHE A 94 -12.29 -7.23 -2.31
CA PHE A 94 -13.33 -7.42 -3.33
C PHE A 94 -14.13 -8.73 -3.14
N ASP A 95 -14.12 -9.31 -1.95
CA ASP A 95 -14.68 -10.60 -1.59
C ASP A 95 -16.14 -10.80 -2.03
N ALA A 96 -17.00 -9.79 -1.81
CA ALA A 96 -18.41 -9.86 -2.22
C ALA A 96 -18.56 -9.88 -3.75
N VAL A 97 -17.75 -9.10 -4.49
CA VAL A 97 -17.81 -9.10 -5.96
C VAL A 97 -17.34 -10.44 -6.53
N ILE A 98 -16.34 -11.06 -5.93
CA ILE A 98 -15.85 -12.40 -6.29
C ILE A 98 -16.98 -13.44 -6.12
N THR A 99 -17.80 -13.29 -5.10
CA THR A 99 -18.97 -14.18 -4.86
C THR A 99 -20.24 -13.76 -5.61
N GLY A 100 -20.14 -12.77 -6.53
CA GLY A 100 -21.23 -12.34 -7.40
C GLY A 100 -22.14 -11.26 -6.81
N GLN A 101 -21.84 -10.73 -5.64
CA GLN A 101 -22.59 -9.68 -4.98
C GLN A 101 -22.16 -8.28 -5.48
N ASP A 102 -22.84 -7.24 -4.99
CA ASP A 102 -22.46 -5.86 -5.25
C ASP A 102 -21.23 -5.44 -4.44
N TYR A 103 -20.44 -4.52 -4.99
CA TYR A 103 -19.25 -3.99 -4.32
C TYR A 103 -19.56 -3.39 -2.94
N THR A 104 -20.75 -2.83 -2.76
CA THR A 104 -21.18 -2.25 -1.47
C THR A 104 -21.19 -3.23 -0.32
N ALA A 105 -21.23 -4.54 -0.60
CA ALA A 105 -21.13 -5.60 0.38
C ALA A 105 -19.68 -6.08 0.60
N SER A 106 -18.72 -5.60 -0.18
CA SER A 106 -17.32 -5.98 -0.05
C SER A 106 -16.68 -5.39 1.20
N HIS A 107 -15.67 -6.08 1.69
CA HIS A 107 -14.92 -5.70 2.88
C HIS A 107 -14.41 -4.24 2.80
N ASP A 108 -13.86 -3.82 1.67
CA ASP A 108 -13.42 -2.42 1.47
C ASP A 108 -14.56 -1.41 1.67
N ALA A 109 -15.73 -1.68 1.10
CA ALA A 109 -16.89 -0.79 1.21
C ALA A 109 -17.44 -0.74 2.65
N LEU A 110 -17.44 -1.87 3.35
CA LEU A 110 -17.87 -1.96 4.75
C LEU A 110 -16.94 -1.19 5.68
N ILE A 111 -15.62 -1.30 5.48
CA ILE A 111 -14.64 -0.51 6.24
C ILE A 111 -14.82 0.98 5.96
N TYR A 112 -14.99 1.37 4.69
CA TYR A 112 -15.23 2.76 4.33
C TYR A 112 -16.51 3.31 4.99
N ALA A 113 -17.61 2.57 4.94
CA ALA A 113 -18.88 2.96 5.56
C ALA A 113 -18.72 3.14 7.08
N TRP A 114 -18.03 2.22 7.75
CA TRP A 114 -17.71 2.33 9.16
C TRP A 114 -16.87 3.58 9.46
N HIS A 115 -15.80 3.82 8.68
CA HIS A 115 -14.93 4.99 8.83
C HIS A 115 -15.73 6.30 8.66
N ARG A 116 -16.57 6.40 7.64
CA ARG A 116 -17.43 7.56 7.42
C ARG A 116 -18.42 7.81 8.56
N ALA A 117 -18.92 6.76 9.17
CA ALA A 117 -19.83 6.87 10.33
C ALA A 117 -19.14 7.45 11.58
N GLN A 118 -17.81 7.42 11.68
CA GLN A 118 -17.07 8.05 12.78
C GLN A 118 -17.10 9.59 12.71
N GLY A 119 -17.36 10.16 11.53
CA GLY A 119 -17.37 11.62 11.32
C GLY A 119 -16.00 12.28 11.56
N ASN A 120 -16.04 13.58 11.84
CA ASN A 120 -14.82 14.39 12.02
C ASN A 120 -14.21 14.28 13.45
N GLN A 121 -14.91 13.66 14.38
CA GLN A 121 -14.48 13.48 15.77
C GLN A 121 -14.75 12.03 16.20
N PRO A 122 -13.92 11.09 15.74
CA PRO A 122 -14.06 9.69 16.11
C PRO A 122 -13.89 9.51 17.62
N SER A 123 -14.56 8.51 18.20
CA SER A 123 -14.36 8.12 19.59
C SER A 123 -12.90 7.70 19.83
N LEU A 124 -12.46 7.73 21.09
CA LEU A 124 -11.13 7.25 21.45
C LEU A 124 -10.89 5.81 20.98
N GLY A 125 -11.89 4.93 21.17
CA GLY A 125 -11.80 3.54 20.73
C GLY A 125 -11.63 3.40 19.21
N ALA A 126 -12.39 4.17 18.41
CA ALA A 126 -12.25 4.19 16.97
C ALA A 126 -10.87 4.74 16.53
N THR A 127 -10.40 5.81 17.18
CA THR A 127 -9.07 6.39 16.90
C THR A 127 -7.96 5.39 17.17
N LEU A 128 -8.01 4.70 18.32
CA LEU A 128 -7.02 3.67 18.66
C LEU A 128 -7.06 2.51 17.67
N ALA A 129 -8.25 2.04 17.29
CA ALA A 129 -8.39 0.95 16.32
C ALA A 129 -7.80 1.31 14.95
N MET A 130 -8.08 2.51 14.44
CA MET A 130 -7.49 3.01 13.19
C MET A 130 -5.97 3.15 13.28
N SER A 131 -5.45 3.68 14.40
CA SER A 131 -4.00 3.86 14.59
C SER A 131 -3.26 2.52 14.69
N LEU A 132 -3.84 1.53 15.36
CA LEU A 132 -3.29 0.18 15.44
C LEU A 132 -3.27 -0.50 14.07
N HIS A 133 -4.35 -0.34 13.29
CA HIS A 133 -4.41 -0.87 11.94
C HIS A 133 -3.36 -0.22 11.03
N ASP A 134 -3.22 1.09 11.05
CA ASP A 134 -2.25 1.81 10.23
C ASP A 134 -0.81 1.43 10.61
N HIS A 135 -0.55 1.21 11.89
CA HIS A 135 0.72 0.67 12.36
C HIS A 135 0.97 -0.74 11.82
N SER A 136 -0.01 -1.65 11.96
CA SER A 136 0.09 -3.02 11.44
C SER A 136 0.32 -3.06 9.92
N MET A 137 -0.32 -2.15 9.16
CA MET A 137 -0.06 -2.01 7.72
C MET A 137 1.37 -1.55 7.42
N SER A 138 1.89 -0.61 8.21
CA SER A 138 3.27 -0.13 8.05
C SER A 138 4.28 -1.25 8.33
N GLU A 139 4.11 -2.00 9.41
CA GLU A 139 4.96 -3.15 9.75
C GLU A 139 4.89 -4.24 8.69
N SER A 140 3.68 -4.64 8.27
CA SER A 140 3.50 -5.64 7.20
C SER A 140 4.15 -5.20 5.88
N LEU A 141 4.14 -3.89 5.59
CA LEU A 141 4.80 -3.35 4.39
C LEU A 141 6.31 -3.32 4.55
N ASP A 142 6.84 -3.05 5.74
CA ASP A 142 8.27 -3.13 6.05
C ASP A 142 8.77 -4.57 5.89
N ASP A 143 8.03 -5.55 6.40
CA ASP A 143 8.35 -6.97 6.24
C ASP A 143 8.33 -7.41 4.78
N TRP A 144 7.30 -7.02 4.03
CA TRP A 144 7.22 -7.32 2.60
C TRP A 144 8.36 -6.65 1.82
N SER A 145 8.76 -5.42 2.19
CA SER A 145 9.84 -4.67 1.55
C SER A 145 11.24 -5.16 1.93
N ARG A 146 11.39 -5.91 3.02
CA ARG A 146 12.70 -6.32 3.57
C ARG A 146 13.62 -7.02 2.55
N THR A 147 13.05 -7.75 1.60
CA THR A 147 13.78 -8.40 0.51
C THR A 147 13.79 -7.60 -0.80
N ARG A 148 13.23 -6.40 -0.79
CA ARG A 148 13.02 -5.52 -1.96
C ARG A 148 13.65 -4.16 -1.66
N PRO A 149 14.90 -3.91 -2.13
CA PRO A 149 15.61 -2.67 -1.78
C PRO A 149 14.86 -1.40 -2.23
N ASP A 150 14.72 -0.41 -1.36
CA ASP A 150 14.08 0.89 -1.67
C ASP A 150 14.72 1.58 -2.88
N ALA A 151 16.04 1.42 -3.07
CA ALA A 151 16.76 1.94 -4.24
C ALA A 151 16.30 1.35 -5.58
N MET A 152 15.58 0.23 -5.57
CA MET A 152 14.98 -0.38 -6.76
C MET A 152 13.49 -0.04 -6.90
N THR A 153 12.89 0.63 -5.90
CA THR A 153 11.47 0.95 -5.88
C THR A 153 11.21 2.28 -6.56
N ILE A 154 10.32 2.25 -7.56
CA ILE A 154 9.89 3.42 -8.33
C ILE A 154 8.45 3.75 -7.98
N GLY A 155 8.23 5.00 -7.54
CA GLY A 155 6.89 5.55 -7.36
C GLY A 155 6.30 6.01 -8.69
N ILE A 156 5.05 5.65 -8.98
CA ILE A 156 4.29 6.25 -10.09
C ILE A 156 3.07 6.94 -9.52
N MET A 157 3.12 8.28 -9.53
CA MET A 157 2.07 9.16 -9.04
C MET A 157 1.31 9.77 -10.22
N GLY A 158 0.03 10.01 -10.05
CA GLY A 158 -0.79 10.62 -11.10
C GLY A 158 -2.28 10.60 -10.76
N GLY A 159 -3.07 11.34 -11.55
CA GLY A 159 -4.48 11.54 -11.25
C GLY A 159 -5.37 10.31 -11.50
N HIS A 160 -6.43 10.21 -10.72
CA HIS A 160 -7.51 9.23 -10.92
C HIS A 160 -8.35 9.49 -12.19
N ALA A 161 -8.17 10.66 -12.82
CA ALA A 161 -8.92 11.06 -14.02
C ALA A 161 -8.46 10.37 -15.31
N ALA A 162 -7.35 9.60 -15.30
CA ALA A 162 -6.94 8.79 -16.44
C ALA A 162 -7.90 7.60 -16.63
N ALA A 163 -8.98 7.78 -17.37
CA ALA A 163 -9.99 6.75 -17.57
C ALA A 163 -9.41 5.52 -18.28
N ARG A 164 -9.89 4.34 -17.92
CA ARG A 164 -9.58 3.07 -18.62
C ARG A 164 -9.86 3.20 -20.10
N GLY A 165 -8.97 2.66 -20.94
CA GLY A 165 -9.07 2.71 -22.40
C GLY A 165 -8.49 3.98 -23.03
N THR A 166 -8.10 4.98 -22.27
CA THR A 166 -7.46 6.20 -22.81
C THR A 166 -5.97 6.00 -23.12
N GLY A 167 -5.41 6.88 -23.95
CA GLY A 167 -3.96 6.89 -24.26
C GLY A 167 -3.11 7.09 -22.99
N THR A 168 -3.53 8.01 -22.10
CA THR A 168 -2.83 8.27 -20.83
C THR A 168 -2.84 7.06 -19.89
N PHE A 169 -3.92 6.29 -19.85
CA PHE A 169 -3.98 5.02 -19.11
C PHE A 169 -2.98 4.01 -19.69
N ARG A 170 -2.96 3.85 -21.02
CA ARG A 170 -2.03 2.97 -21.72
C ARG A 170 -0.57 3.36 -21.50
N GLU A 171 -0.24 4.64 -21.57
CA GLU A 171 1.11 5.16 -21.34
C GLU A 171 1.61 4.85 -19.92
N ALA A 172 0.77 5.05 -18.91
CA ALA A 172 1.11 4.72 -17.53
C ALA A 172 1.35 3.22 -17.34
N ALA A 173 0.52 2.36 -17.96
CA ALA A 173 0.70 0.91 -17.91
C ALA A 173 1.98 0.46 -18.66
N THR A 174 2.25 1.04 -19.82
CA THR A 174 3.46 0.73 -20.60
C THR A 174 4.72 1.09 -19.81
N LEU A 175 4.77 2.29 -19.23
CA LEU A 175 5.87 2.74 -18.38
C LEU A 175 6.15 1.75 -17.23
N ALA A 176 5.12 1.41 -16.48
CA ALA A 176 5.27 0.51 -15.34
C ALA A 176 5.72 -0.90 -15.77
N GLY A 177 5.20 -1.42 -16.89
CA GLY A 177 5.63 -2.69 -17.46
C GLY A 177 7.10 -2.67 -17.88
N GLU A 178 7.59 -1.59 -18.49
CA GLU A 178 9.00 -1.40 -18.85
C GLU A 178 9.90 -1.36 -17.61
N LEU A 179 9.52 -0.58 -16.60
CA LEU A 179 10.27 -0.48 -15.34
C LEU A 179 10.34 -1.83 -14.63
N THR A 180 9.23 -2.58 -14.57
CA THR A 180 9.19 -3.90 -13.95
C THR A 180 10.06 -4.91 -14.69
N ARG A 181 10.04 -4.94 -16.03
CA ARG A 181 10.96 -5.76 -16.85
C ARG A 181 12.43 -5.37 -16.65
N GLY A 182 12.68 -4.09 -16.39
CA GLY A 182 14.01 -3.58 -16.01
C GLY A 182 14.42 -3.87 -14.56
N GLY A 183 13.67 -4.72 -13.84
CA GLY A 183 13.98 -5.14 -12.46
C GLY A 183 13.60 -4.11 -11.40
N ARG A 184 12.76 -3.12 -11.73
CA ARG A 184 12.25 -2.15 -10.76
C ARG A 184 10.95 -2.64 -10.12
N LEU A 185 10.79 -2.36 -8.84
CA LEU A 185 9.52 -2.55 -8.12
C LEU A 185 8.66 -1.30 -8.30
N VAL A 186 7.44 -1.46 -8.79
CA VAL A 186 6.50 -0.34 -8.93
C VAL A 186 5.64 -0.19 -7.68
N MET A 187 5.55 1.05 -7.18
CA MET A 187 4.69 1.43 -6.06
C MET A 187 3.82 2.62 -6.45
N THR A 188 2.54 2.59 -6.09
CA THR A 188 1.58 3.65 -6.44
C THR A 188 0.71 4.03 -5.25
N GLY A 189 -0.05 5.11 -5.37
CA GLY A 189 -1.10 5.45 -4.40
C GLY A 189 -2.27 4.46 -4.36
N GLY A 190 -2.27 3.41 -5.18
CA GLY A 190 -3.19 2.28 -5.10
C GLY A 190 -4.64 2.54 -5.51
N GLY A 191 -4.97 3.73 -6.02
CA GLY A 191 -6.30 4.11 -6.48
C GLY A 191 -6.56 3.83 -7.96
N PRO A 192 -7.67 4.32 -8.52
CA PRO A 192 -8.02 4.24 -9.95
C PRO A 192 -7.10 5.10 -10.83
N GLY A 193 -7.29 5.03 -12.12
CA GLY A 193 -6.66 5.90 -13.11
C GLY A 193 -5.20 5.55 -13.38
N ALA A 194 -4.31 6.54 -13.34
CA ALA A 194 -2.89 6.35 -13.63
C ALA A 194 -2.23 5.33 -12.68
N MET A 195 -2.66 5.28 -11.41
CA MET A 195 -2.19 4.33 -10.41
C MET A 195 -2.60 2.90 -10.75
N GLU A 196 -3.87 2.70 -11.13
CA GLU A 196 -4.39 1.42 -11.62
C GLU A 196 -3.65 0.96 -12.88
N ALA A 197 -3.47 1.87 -13.82
CA ALA A 197 -2.73 1.59 -15.06
C ALA A 197 -1.30 1.13 -14.77
N ALA A 198 -0.60 1.81 -13.86
CA ALA A 198 0.76 1.44 -13.49
C ALA A 198 0.82 0.05 -12.81
N ASN A 199 -0.09 -0.24 -11.88
CA ASN A 199 -0.14 -1.57 -11.28
C ASN A 199 -0.53 -2.65 -12.32
N LEU A 200 -1.43 -2.38 -13.28
CA LEU A 200 -1.73 -3.29 -14.40
C LEU A 200 -0.50 -3.57 -15.26
N GLY A 201 0.27 -2.53 -15.60
CA GLY A 201 1.49 -2.68 -16.38
C GLY A 201 2.53 -3.53 -15.69
N ALA A 202 2.72 -3.34 -14.37
CA ALA A 202 3.58 -4.20 -13.55
C ALA A 202 3.04 -5.64 -13.47
N TYR A 203 1.73 -5.80 -13.27
CA TYR A 203 1.04 -7.09 -13.21
C TYR A 203 1.26 -7.93 -14.47
N LEU A 204 1.21 -7.30 -15.66
CA LEU A 204 1.40 -7.94 -16.97
C LEU A 204 2.82 -7.82 -17.52
N ALA A 205 3.82 -7.48 -16.72
CA ALA A 205 5.17 -7.18 -17.20
C ALA A 205 5.83 -8.32 -18.00
N GLY A 206 5.58 -9.57 -17.64
CA GLY A 206 6.03 -10.76 -18.36
C GLY A 206 5.14 -11.16 -19.56
N GLN A 207 4.02 -10.48 -19.77
CA GLN A 207 3.01 -10.77 -20.81
C GLN A 207 2.59 -9.45 -21.52
N PRO A 208 3.53 -8.67 -22.06
CA PRO A 208 3.24 -7.34 -22.58
C PRO A 208 2.23 -7.34 -23.74
N GLU A 209 2.12 -8.45 -24.48
CA GLU A 209 1.14 -8.65 -25.55
C GLU A 209 -0.30 -8.71 -25.05
N ALA A 210 -0.52 -9.06 -23.77
CA ALA A 210 -1.84 -9.10 -23.15
C ALA A 210 -2.38 -7.70 -22.78
N LEU A 211 -1.53 -6.68 -22.73
CA LEU A 211 -1.89 -5.36 -22.20
C LEU A 211 -3.04 -4.71 -22.98
N ASP A 212 -3.03 -4.79 -24.30
CA ASP A 212 -4.05 -4.19 -25.14
C ASP A 212 -5.42 -4.84 -24.94
N GLU A 213 -5.45 -6.17 -24.83
CA GLU A 213 -6.70 -6.91 -24.55
C GLU A 213 -7.20 -6.64 -23.14
N ALA A 214 -6.31 -6.59 -22.16
CA ALA A 214 -6.67 -6.25 -20.77
C ALA A 214 -7.27 -4.84 -20.67
N ILE A 215 -6.67 -3.84 -21.34
CA ILE A 215 -7.20 -2.48 -21.40
C ILE A 215 -8.57 -2.47 -22.09
N ALA A 216 -8.77 -3.23 -23.16
CA ALA A 216 -10.05 -3.33 -23.85
C ALA A 216 -11.14 -3.93 -22.96
N VAL A 217 -10.83 -4.93 -22.15
CA VAL A 217 -11.77 -5.48 -21.15
C VAL A 217 -12.13 -4.41 -20.13
N LEU A 218 -11.15 -3.69 -19.60
CA LEU A 218 -11.36 -2.66 -18.59
C LEU A 218 -12.17 -1.47 -19.12
N ALA A 219 -12.00 -1.11 -20.40
CA ALA A 219 -12.71 -0.01 -21.05
C ALA A 219 -14.23 -0.22 -21.09
N ASN A 220 -14.73 -1.44 -20.98
CA ASN A 220 -16.19 -1.71 -20.89
C ASN A 220 -16.81 -1.18 -19.59
N ALA A 221 -15.99 -0.88 -18.57
CA ALA A 221 -16.40 -0.24 -17.32
C ALA A 221 -15.34 0.82 -16.95
N ALA A 222 -15.29 1.89 -17.73
CA ALA A 222 -14.21 2.86 -17.68
C ALA A 222 -14.23 3.78 -16.46
N ASP A 223 -15.42 4.06 -15.92
CA ASP A 223 -15.64 5.03 -14.84
C ASP A 223 -16.26 4.36 -13.62
N PHE A 224 -15.49 4.30 -12.54
CA PHE A 224 -15.94 3.71 -11.26
C PHE A 224 -17.04 4.53 -10.57
N HIS A 225 -17.21 5.83 -10.90
CA HIS A 225 -18.29 6.65 -10.38
C HIS A 225 -19.65 6.29 -10.97
N GLN A 226 -19.69 5.70 -12.17
CA GLN A 226 -20.94 5.30 -12.83
C GLN A 226 -21.46 3.96 -12.29
N ASP A 227 -20.60 2.95 -12.24
CA ASP A 227 -20.93 1.62 -11.72
C ASP A 227 -19.66 0.95 -11.15
N LEU A 228 -19.52 1.08 -9.84
CA LEU A 228 -18.37 0.54 -9.13
C LEU A 228 -18.33 -1.00 -9.14
N THR A 229 -19.49 -1.65 -9.14
CA THR A 229 -19.57 -3.12 -9.23
C THR A 229 -19.13 -3.61 -10.60
N ALA A 230 -19.57 -2.98 -11.69
CA ALA A 230 -19.11 -3.31 -13.04
C ALA A 230 -17.61 -3.02 -13.20
N TRP A 231 -17.13 -1.90 -12.64
CA TRP A 231 -15.72 -1.54 -12.65
C TRP A 231 -14.86 -2.63 -11.96
N ALA A 232 -15.27 -3.10 -10.78
CA ALA A 232 -14.60 -4.16 -10.05
C ALA A 232 -14.66 -5.51 -10.78
N ARG A 233 -15.82 -5.86 -11.38
CA ARG A 233 -15.97 -7.09 -12.18
C ARG A 233 -15.04 -7.10 -13.40
N ALA A 234 -14.89 -5.98 -14.10
CA ALA A 234 -13.97 -5.89 -15.23
C ALA A 234 -12.51 -6.12 -14.80
N MET A 235 -12.10 -5.58 -13.65
CA MET A 235 -10.79 -5.83 -13.05
C MET A 235 -10.61 -7.32 -12.72
N LEU A 236 -11.58 -7.94 -12.04
CA LEU A 236 -11.53 -9.37 -11.71
C LEU A 236 -11.52 -10.27 -12.95
N GLU A 237 -12.20 -9.86 -14.04
CA GLU A 237 -12.16 -10.59 -15.31
C GLU A 237 -10.75 -10.57 -15.93
N VAL A 238 -10.04 -9.45 -15.88
CA VAL A 238 -8.63 -9.38 -16.29
C VAL A 238 -7.77 -10.30 -15.43
N ARG A 239 -7.91 -10.25 -14.11
CA ARG A 239 -7.16 -11.12 -13.19
C ARG A 239 -7.46 -12.62 -13.39
N ARG A 240 -8.67 -12.96 -13.82
CA ARG A 240 -9.04 -14.34 -14.16
C ARG A 240 -8.39 -14.85 -15.44
N ARG A 241 -8.14 -13.95 -16.40
CA ARG A 241 -7.53 -14.31 -17.70
C ARG A 241 -6.01 -14.41 -17.64
N TRP A 242 -5.38 -13.57 -16.85
CA TRP A 242 -3.92 -13.49 -16.75
C TRP A 242 -3.47 -13.52 -15.31
N GLU A 243 -2.50 -14.38 -15.02
CA GLU A 243 -1.83 -14.42 -13.72
C GLU A 243 -0.79 -13.30 -13.61
N PRO A 244 -0.48 -12.83 -12.38
CA PRO A 244 0.54 -11.81 -12.20
C PRO A 244 1.92 -12.31 -12.64
N SER A 245 2.61 -11.51 -13.42
CA SER A 245 3.96 -11.78 -13.91
C SER A 245 5.01 -10.79 -13.43
N GLY A 246 4.59 -9.81 -12.63
CA GLY A 246 5.42 -8.86 -11.92
C GLY A 246 4.78 -8.42 -10.62
N GLU A 247 5.59 -7.99 -9.66
CA GLU A 247 5.14 -7.51 -8.37
C GLU A 247 4.98 -5.99 -8.36
N SER A 248 4.00 -5.50 -7.60
CA SER A 248 3.83 -4.09 -7.31
C SER A 248 3.05 -3.88 -6.01
N ALA A 249 3.16 -2.70 -5.41
CA ALA A 249 2.38 -2.33 -4.23
C ALA A 249 1.46 -1.15 -4.52
N GLY A 250 0.24 -1.22 -3.99
CA GLY A 250 -0.70 -0.11 -3.93
C GLY A 250 -0.81 0.40 -2.49
N ILE A 251 -0.72 1.73 -2.31
CA ILE A 251 -0.80 2.36 -0.98
C ILE A 251 -2.00 3.32 -0.92
N PRO A 252 -3.25 2.80 -0.93
CA PRO A 252 -4.45 3.63 -0.91
C PRO A 252 -4.85 4.08 0.49
N THR A 253 -5.91 4.90 0.57
CA THR A 253 -6.47 5.38 1.83
C THR A 253 -8.00 5.34 1.80
N TRP A 254 -8.62 5.22 2.99
CA TRP A 254 -10.06 5.46 3.17
C TRP A 254 -10.39 6.93 3.51
N PHE A 255 -9.39 7.80 3.57
CA PHE A 255 -9.55 9.19 4.01
C PHE A 255 -10.31 10.05 2.99
N TYR A 256 -9.92 9.98 1.71
CA TYR A 256 -10.55 10.74 0.64
C TYR A 256 -11.69 9.97 0.02
N GLY A 257 -12.93 10.47 0.07
CA GLY A 257 -14.06 9.96 -0.68
C GLY A 257 -14.14 8.44 -0.81
N HIS A 258 -15.01 7.93 -1.64
CA HIS A 258 -15.04 6.53 -1.97
C HIS A 258 -14.21 6.26 -3.24
N GLU A 259 -12.90 6.25 -3.10
CA GLU A 259 -12.01 5.71 -4.13
C GLU A 259 -11.71 4.23 -3.83
N PRO A 260 -12.13 3.30 -4.69
CA PRO A 260 -11.81 1.89 -4.51
C PRO A 260 -10.30 1.69 -4.68
N PRO A 261 -9.69 0.71 -3.99
CA PRO A 261 -8.33 0.30 -4.33
C PRO A 261 -8.31 -0.29 -5.75
N ASN A 262 -7.22 -0.16 -6.49
CA ASN A 262 -7.09 -0.97 -7.69
C ASN A 262 -6.64 -2.39 -7.30
N GLY A 263 -7.14 -3.39 -8.02
CA GLY A 263 -6.85 -4.79 -7.70
C GLY A 263 -5.66 -5.36 -8.49
N PHE A 264 -4.88 -4.55 -9.21
CA PHE A 264 -3.70 -5.04 -9.96
C PHE A 264 -2.42 -4.97 -9.15
N ALA A 265 -2.37 -4.16 -8.09
CA ALA A 265 -1.29 -4.27 -7.11
C ALA A 265 -1.27 -5.69 -6.50
N THR A 266 -0.10 -6.32 -6.44
CA THR A 266 0.03 -7.65 -5.87
C THR A 266 -0.15 -7.65 -4.36
N VAL A 267 0.18 -6.53 -3.72
CA VAL A 267 -0.11 -6.25 -2.31
C VAL A 267 -0.67 -4.83 -2.15
N ILE A 268 -1.52 -4.66 -1.14
CA ILE A 268 -2.22 -3.39 -0.88
C ILE A 268 -2.08 -3.04 0.60
N ALA A 269 -1.41 -1.92 0.89
CA ALA A 269 -1.36 -1.33 2.22
C ALA A 269 -2.35 -0.16 2.28
N LYS A 270 -3.56 -0.38 2.78
CA LYS A 270 -4.60 0.66 2.82
C LYS A 270 -4.70 1.28 4.20
N TYR A 271 -4.69 2.60 4.29
CA TYR A 271 -4.57 3.37 5.52
C TYR A 271 -5.82 4.19 5.82
N PHE A 272 -6.07 4.43 7.11
CA PHE A 272 -7.04 5.42 7.57
C PHE A 272 -6.43 6.83 7.57
N SER A 273 -5.16 6.97 7.96
CA SER A 273 -4.45 8.25 7.97
C SER A 273 -3.77 8.52 6.64
N ASN A 274 -4.22 9.60 5.96
CA ASN A 274 -3.56 10.01 4.71
C ASN A 274 -2.12 10.50 4.94
N ALA A 275 -1.84 11.12 6.07
CA ALA A 275 -0.48 11.62 6.36
C ALA A 275 0.53 10.46 6.48
N ILE A 276 0.16 9.38 7.19
CA ILE A 276 1.00 8.17 7.30
C ILE A 276 1.14 7.53 5.92
N ARG A 277 0.05 7.43 5.17
CA ARG A 277 0.03 6.84 3.82
C ARG A 277 0.97 7.57 2.86
N GLU A 278 0.94 8.91 2.81
CA GLU A 278 1.80 9.70 1.93
C GLU A 278 3.28 9.53 2.29
N ASP A 279 3.61 9.62 3.57
CA ASP A 279 4.98 9.42 4.05
C ASP A 279 5.47 8.01 3.72
N THR A 280 4.66 7.00 4.01
CA THR A 280 4.96 5.60 3.75
C THR A 280 5.28 5.34 2.28
N LEU A 281 4.47 5.89 1.36
CA LEU A 281 4.65 5.75 -0.08
C LEU A 281 5.95 6.42 -0.55
N LEU A 282 6.13 7.70 -0.22
CA LEU A 282 7.22 8.49 -0.79
C LEU A 282 8.59 8.10 -0.23
N GLN A 283 8.67 7.70 1.03
CA GLN A 283 9.95 7.30 1.66
C GLN A 283 10.53 6.02 1.08
N ARG A 284 9.70 5.12 0.54
CA ARG A 284 10.13 3.85 -0.05
C ARG A 284 10.53 3.96 -1.52
N CYS A 285 10.11 5.01 -2.21
CA CYS A 285 10.37 5.18 -3.65
C CYS A 285 11.76 5.78 -3.92
N ARG A 286 12.82 5.19 -3.37
CA ARG A 286 14.20 5.72 -3.47
C ARG A 286 14.84 5.55 -4.84
N GLY A 287 14.37 4.60 -5.65
CA GLY A 287 14.81 4.43 -7.03
C GLY A 287 14.38 5.56 -7.95
N GLY A 288 13.34 6.30 -7.58
CA GLY A 288 12.81 7.45 -8.30
C GLY A 288 11.30 7.57 -8.20
N ILE A 289 10.77 8.74 -8.54
CA ILE A 289 9.32 8.98 -8.59
C ILE A 289 8.96 9.63 -9.91
N VAL A 290 8.01 9.04 -10.62
CA VAL A 290 7.42 9.61 -11.83
C VAL A 290 6.09 10.28 -11.47
N TYR A 291 5.93 11.51 -11.89
CA TYR A 291 4.70 12.27 -11.74
C TYR A 291 4.03 12.45 -13.10
N LEU A 292 3.00 11.66 -13.35
CA LEU A 292 2.09 11.84 -14.49
C LEU A 292 1.14 13.01 -14.20
N GLN A 293 0.40 13.44 -15.21
CA GLN A 293 -0.56 14.54 -15.01
C GLN A 293 -1.56 14.19 -13.90
N GLY A 294 -1.72 15.12 -12.96
CA GLY A 294 -2.55 14.95 -11.78
C GLY A 294 -3.02 16.29 -11.22
N ALA A 295 -3.71 16.28 -10.09
CA ALA A 295 -4.26 17.47 -9.46
C ALA A 295 -3.58 17.73 -8.09
N ALA A 296 -4.36 18.23 -7.12
CA ALA A 296 -3.84 18.66 -5.81
C ALA A 296 -3.05 17.58 -5.07
N GLY A 297 -3.51 16.32 -5.07
CA GLY A 297 -2.79 15.21 -4.44
C GLY A 297 -1.41 15.00 -5.04
N THR A 298 -1.30 14.98 -6.38
CA THR A 298 -0.01 14.84 -7.06
C THR A 298 0.92 16.03 -6.81
N VAL A 299 0.39 17.25 -6.70
CA VAL A 299 1.19 18.42 -6.29
C VAL A 299 1.70 18.27 -4.85
N GLN A 300 0.87 17.78 -3.94
CA GLN A 300 1.30 17.45 -2.57
C GLN A 300 2.45 16.44 -2.58
N GLU A 301 2.31 15.35 -3.33
CA GLU A 301 3.34 14.30 -3.46
C GLU A 301 4.66 14.87 -4.01
N ILE A 302 4.61 15.75 -5.03
CA ILE A 302 5.79 16.41 -5.59
C ILE A 302 6.54 17.19 -4.49
N PHE A 303 5.85 18.07 -3.76
CA PHE A 303 6.51 18.93 -2.80
C PHE A 303 6.85 18.23 -1.48
N GLN A 304 6.15 17.19 -1.11
CA GLN A 304 6.52 16.34 0.02
C GLN A 304 7.81 15.56 -0.28
N ALA A 305 7.92 14.93 -1.45
CA ALA A 305 9.16 14.27 -1.88
C ALA A 305 10.31 15.28 -2.07
N ALA A 306 10.03 16.44 -2.67
CA ALA A 306 11.01 17.52 -2.81
C ALA A 306 11.54 17.99 -1.45
N THR A 307 10.68 18.07 -0.43
CA THR A 307 11.09 18.44 0.94
C THR A 307 12.07 17.42 1.52
N GLY A 308 11.80 16.10 1.32
CA GLY A 308 12.74 15.05 1.72
C GLY A 308 14.10 15.18 1.04
N ASN A 309 14.11 15.42 -0.26
CA ASN A 309 15.34 15.64 -1.03
C ASN A 309 16.08 16.94 -0.62
N TYR A 310 15.32 18.00 -0.32
CA TYR A 310 15.86 19.31 0.06
C TYR A 310 16.64 19.28 1.38
N TYR A 311 16.13 18.51 2.37
CA TYR A 311 16.75 18.33 3.68
C TYR A 311 17.65 17.10 3.77
N SER A 312 17.92 16.44 2.66
CA SER A 312 18.83 15.29 2.63
C SER A 312 20.22 15.71 3.13
N PRO A 313 20.88 14.95 4.01
CA PRO A 313 22.23 15.27 4.46
C PRO A 313 23.22 15.36 3.28
N GLU A 314 24.27 16.14 3.45
CA GLU A 314 25.30 16.28 2.43
C GLU A 314 25.95 14.91 2.12
N GLY A 315 26.02 14.58 0.83
CA GLY A 315 26.52 13.27 0.36
C GLY A 315 25.51 12.12 0.43
N ALA A 316 24.33 12.33 1.02
CA ALA A 316 23.28 11.32 0.95
C ALA A 316 22.62 11.27 -0.45
N PRO A 317 22.20 10.08 -0.92
CA PRO A 317 21.54 9.97 -2.20
C PRO A 317 20.17 10.67 -2.19
N THR A 318 19.91 11.49 -3.20
CA THR A 318 18.60 12.12 -3.45
C THR A 318 17.80 11.30 -4.45
N THR A 319 16.50 11.20 -4.22
CA THR A 319 15.56 10.44 -5.08
C THR A 319 15.34 11.18 -6.41
N PRO A 320 15.52 10.54 -7.58
CA PRO A 320 15.15 11.13 -8.86
C PRO A 320 13.65 11.48 -8.90
N MET A 321 13.34 12.66 -9.43
CA MET A 321 11.96 13.13 -9.61
C MET A 321 11.76 13.45 -11.08
N VAL A 322 10.84 12.75 -11.73
CA VAL A 322 10.57 12.87 -13.17
C VAL A 322 9.14 13.33 -13.39
N LEU A 323 8.96 14.57 -13.85
CA LEU A 323 7.66 15.12 -14.22
C LEU A 323 7.42 14.89 -15.72
N VAL A 324 6.29 14.28 -16.09
CA VAL A 324 5.94 13.96 -17.48
C VAL A 324 4.89 14.94 -18.00
N GLY A 325 5.17 15.59 -19.13
CA GLY A 325 4.32 16.59 -19.78
C GLY A 325 4.76 18.01 -19.46
N LYS A 326 5.72 18.55 -20.25
CA LYS A 326 6.28 19.89 -20.06
C LYS A 326 5.21 20.97 -20.00
N ASP A 327 4.32 21.03 -21.00
CA ASP A 327 3.27 22.04 -21.06
C ASP A 327 2.33 22.00 -19.85
N TYR A 328 2.08 20.81 -19.32
CA TYR A 328 1.25 20.64 -18.13
C TYR A 328 1.93 21.22 -16.89
N TRP A 329 3.16 20.81 -16.62
CA TRP A 329 3.88 21.16 -15.40
C TRP A 329 4.56 22.53 -15.42
N THR A 330 4.62 23.20 -16.59
CA THR A 330 5.11 24.60 -16.70
C THR A 330 4.00 25.60 -16.91
N GLY A 331 2.87 25.19 -17.49
CA GLY A 331 1.80 26.10 -17.90
C GLY A 331 0.48 25.87 -17.17
N ARG A 332 -0.15 24.69 -17.39
CA ARG A 332 -1.50 24.43 -16.84
C ARG A 332 -1.51 24.30 -15.30
N LEU A 333 -0.55 23.56 -14.74
CA LEU A 333 -0.35 23.41 -13.31
C LEU A 333 1.15 23.57 -13.02
N PRO A 334 1.66 24.81 -12.90
CA PRO A 334 3.08 25.13 -13.00
C PRO A 334 3.88 24.78 -11.72
N ALA A 335 3.93 23.49 -11.39
CA ALA A 335 4.74 22.97 -10.29
C ALA A 335 6.24 22.99 -10.59
N TRP A 336 6.62 22.81 -11.87
CA TRP A 336 8.03 22.74 -12.28
C TRP A 336 8.86 23.96 -11.93
N PRO A 337 8.45 25.21 -12.24
CA PRO A 337 9.26 26.39 -11.92
C PRO A 337 9.58 26.52 -10.43
N LEU A 338 8.64 26.13 -9.56
CA LEU A 338 8.86 26.14 -8.11
C LEU A 338 9.80 25.03 -7.68
N LEU A 339 9.62 23.82 -8.23
CA LEU A 339 10.49 22.67 -7.95
C LEU A 339 11.94 22.95 -8.39
N GLU A 340 12.11 23.51 -9.60
CA GLU A 340 13.41 23.91 -10.14
C GLU A 340 14.09 25.00 -9.25
N ALA A 341 13.30 25.97 -8.78
CA ALA A 341 13.81 27.00 -7.87
C ALA A 341 14.27 26.42 -6.52
N LEU A 342 13.57 25.42 -5.97
CA LEU A 342 13.98 24.70 -4.77
C LEU A 342 15.28 23.89 -4.99
N GLY A 343 15.45 23.33 -6.18
CA GLY A 343 16.63 22.52 -6.55
C GLY A 343 17.88 23.32 -6.87
N ARG A 344 17.76 24.66 -7.06
CA ARG A 344 18.89 25.51 -7.45
C ARG A 344 19.98 25.46 -6.41
N ASP A 345 21.23 25.24 -6.88
CA ASP A 345 22.43 25.14 -6.07
C ASP A 345 22.39 24.03 -4.99
N ARG A 346 21.57 23.01 -5.21
CA ARG A 346 21.42 21.86 -4.31
C ARG A 346 21.62 20.54 -5.06
N ALA A 347 22.02 19.49 -4.34
CA ALA A 347 22.20 18.14 -4.89
C ALA A 347 20.92 17.62 -5.57
N MET A 348 19.75 17.91 -5.01
CA MET A 348 18.47 17.50 -5.61
C MET A 348 18.26 18.08 -7.02
N GLY A 349 18.81 19.26 -7.33
CA GLY A 349 18.61 19.90 -8.64
C GLY A 349 19.09 19.03 -9.80
N THR A 350 20.16 18.24 -9.59
CA THR A 350 20.67 17.29 -10.60
C THR A 350 19.84 16.05 -10.78
N ARG A 351 18.82 15.86 -9.93
CA ARG A 351 17.91 14.69 -9.93
C ARG A 351 16.48 15.07 -10.32
N LEU A 352 16.26 16.32 -10.76
CA LEU A 352 14.98 16.80 -11.27
C LEU A 352 14.97 16.68 -12.78
N HIS A 353 13.94 16.03 -13.32
CA HIS A 353 13.79 15.80 -14.76
C HIS A 353 12.39 16.22 -15.19
N LEU A 354 12.31 16.97 -16.28
CA LEU A 354 11.08 17.35 -16.95
C LEU A 354 11.09 16.82 -18.38
N VAL A 355 10.22 15.88 -18.67
CA VAL A 355 10.16 15.16 -19.94
C VAL A 355 8.78 15.28 -20.58
N ASP A 356 8.65 14.99 -21.88
CA ASP A 356 7.36 15.02 -22.54
C ASP A 356 6.68 13.64 -22.58
N HIS A 357 7.47 12.56 -22.65
CA HIS A 357 6.96 11.22 -22.87
C HIS A 357 7.40 10.24 -21.78
N VAL A 358 6.56 9.25 -21.50
CA VAL A 358 6.84 8.20 -20.51
C VAL A 358 8.08 7.37 -20.83
N ALA A 359 8.42 7.20 -22.12
CA ALA A 359 9.63 6.49 -22.55
C ALA A 359 10.92 7.21 -22.09
N GLU A 360 10.92 8.55 -22.09
CA GLU A 360 12.03 9.33 -21.57
C GLU A 360 12.18 9.13 -20.05
N ALA A 361 11.04 9.07 -19.32
CA ALA A 361 11.03 8.78 -17.88
C ALA A 361 11.59 7.38 -17.58
N ALA A 362 11.22 6.37 -18.37
CA ALA A 362 11.80 5.03 -18.26
C ALA A 362 13.31 5.05 -18.48
N GLY A 363 13.79 5.76 -19.50
CA GLY A 363 15.23 5.92 -19.79
C GLY A 363 16.02 6.54 -18.62
N VAL A 364 15.46 7.56 -17.95
CA VAL A 364 16.08 8.18 -16.77
C VAL A 364 16.19 7.21 -15.59
N LEU A 365 15.19 6.35 -15.39
CA LEU A 365 15.09 5.51 -14.18
C LEU A 365 15.71 4.11 -14.36
N LEU A 366 15.99 3.69 -15.60
CA LEU A 366 16.66 2.43 -15.90
C LEU A 366 18.16 2.60 -16.13
N ALA A 367 18.62 3.84 -16.32
CA ALA A 367 20.05 4.19 -16.40
C ALA A 367 20.74 4.04 -15.04
#